data_f202c02cbed52c0e36ffc686c4b9a125
#
_entry.id   f202c02cbed52c0e36ffc686c4b9a125
#
_cell.length_a   1.000
_cell.length_b   1.000
_cell.length_c   1.000
_cell.angle_alpha   90.00
_cell.angle_beta   90.00
_cell.angle_gamma   90.00
#
_symmetry.space_group_name_H-M   'P 1'
#
loop_
_entity.id
_entity.type
_entity.pdbx_description
1 polymer ?
#
loop_
_entity_poly.entity_id
_entity_poly.type
_entity_poly.pdbx_seq_one_letter_code
_entity_poly.pdbx_strand_id
1 'polypeptide(L)'
;MSYTTAERFTAFLLTYLPRFSAVASFMEHETETGSRYVPLLAAHEAVIGKPGVCLEFGVFRGASINYTGKKYSKRNFYGFDSFEGFPHDGRTDWNQDFSTGGKLPEVPANVTLIKGFFSDTLPGFLTNLREEVCVVNIDCDIYSSTKDVFDALQKHKLLKPGVAVAFDELINYREFIWNEALALFEMLEATGLGIRCLSVHQRVRGLEETLSMLWNGTYPSWAKQTEAGYRQQASLILTEGGLDMSILDQPYSRRRVVEVAKRLSAMVMAHAPDLAGRIKISA
;
A
#
# COMPACT_ATOMS: atom_id res chain seq x y z
N MET A 1 -17.11 24.04 7.60
CA MET A 1 -16.60 23.30 8.77
C MET A 1 -15.36 22.55 8.31
N SER A 2 -14.27 22.63 9.06
CA SER A 2 -13.07 21.82 8.78
C SER A 2 -13.24 20.44 9.42
N TYR A 3 -12.88 19.40 8.69
CA TYR A 3 -12.84 18.04 9.21
C TYR A 3 -11.46 17.74 9.78
N THR A 4 -11.41 16.93 10.83
CA THR A 4 -10.15 16.46 11.44
C THR A 4 -9.48 15.44 10.51
N THR A 5 -8.17 15.20 10.70
CA THR A 5 -7.46 14.16 9.95
C THR A 5 -8.08 12.78 10.19
N ALA A 6 -8.52 12.48 11.43
CA ALA A 6 -9.19 11.23 11.73
C ALA A 6 -10.50 11.05 10.96
N GLU A 7 -11.32 12.11 10.86
CA GLU A 7 -12.58 12.07 10.10
C GLU A 7 -12.32 11.89 8.60
N ARG A 8 -11.33 12.57 8.04
CA ARG A 8 -10.94 12.46 6.63
C ARG A 8 -10.38 11.08 6.30
N PHE A 9 -9.50 10.54 7.14
CA PHE A 9 -8.97 9.19 6.97
C PHE A 9 -10.06 8.13 7.12
N THR A 10 -10.97 8.29 8.08
CA THR A 10 -12.12 7.41 8.23
C THR A 10 -13.03 7.46 6.99
N ALA A 11 -13.31 8.66 6.48
CA ALA A 11 -14.07 8.86 5.25
C ALA A 11 -13.39 8.15 4.06
N PHE A 12 -12.07 8.28 3.93
CA PHE A 12 -11.29 7.56 2.94
C PHE A 12 -11.49 6.04 3.04
N LEU A 13 -11.29 5.45 4.21
CA LEU A 13 -11.46 4.01 4.39
C LEU A 13 -12.90 3.54 4.13
N LEU A 14 -13.90 4.27 4.64
CA LEU A 14 -15.32 3.94 4.41
C LEU A 14 -15.73 4.06 2.93
N THR A 15 -15.08 4.93 2.17
CA THR A 15 -15.34 5.12 0.74
C THR A 15 -14.62 4.09 -0.13
N TYR A 16 -13.35 3.84 0.16
CA TYR A 16 -12.50 3.06 -0.75
C TYR A 16 -12.45 1.57 -0.46
N LEU A 17 -12.62 1.09 0.78
CA LEU A 17 -12.72 -0.35 1.05
C LEU A 17 -13.88 -1.02 0.28
N PRO A 18 -15.10 -0.44 0.21
CA PRO A 18 -16.15 -0.97 -0.66
C PRO A 18 -15.81 -0.93 -2.16
N ARG A 19 -15.09 0.10 -2.62
CA ARG A 19 -14.65 0.19 -4.03
C ARG A 19 -13.61 -0.87 -4.36
N PHE A 20 -12.69 -1.17 -3.46
CA PHE A 20 -11.80 -2.31 -3.60
C PHE A 20 -12.58 -3.63 -3.63
N SER A 21 -13.58 -3.79 -2.76
CA SER A 21 -14.44 -4.98 -2.80
C SER A 21 -15.17 -5.16 -4.13
N ALA A 22 -15.57 -4.06 -4.78
CA ALA A 22 -16.27 -4.09 -6.06
C ALA A 22 -15.39 -4.54 -7.24
N VAL A 23 -14.06 -4.42 -7.11
CA VAL A 23 -13.08 -4.89 -8.14
C VAL A 23 -12.37 -6.18 -7.71
N ALA A 24 -12.93 -6.89 -6.74
CA ALA A 24 -12.38 -8.16 -6.27
C ALA A 24 -12.35 -9.19 -7.41
N SER A 25 -11.18 -9.73 -7.68
CA SER A 25 -10.98 -10.77 -8.70
C SER A 25 -11.01 -12.14 -8.04
N PHE A 26 -12.04 -12.92 -8.33
CA PHE A 26 -12.11 -14.34 -7.99
C PHE A 26 -11.53 -15.13 -9.17
N MET A 27 -10.21 -15.19 -9.29
CA MET A 27 -9.58 -15.96 -10.36
C MET A 27 -9.50 -17.44 -9.94
N GLU A 28 -10.38 -18.26 -10.51
CA GLU A 28 -10.46 -19.70 -10.18
C GLU A 28 -9.34 -20.55 -10.79
N HIS A 29 -8.53 -20.01 -11.73
CA HIS A 29 -7.65 -20.83 -12.57
C HIS A 29 -6.24 -20.31 -12.83
N GLU A 30 -5.66 -19.43 -12.02
CA GLU A 30 -4.22 -19.20 -12.14
C GLU A 30 -3.43 -20.25 -11.35
N THR A 31 -2.30 -20.70 -11.92
CA THR A 31 -1.32 -21.53 -11.23
C THR A 31 -1.00 -20.90 -9.86
N GLU A 32 -0.80 -21.69 -8.82
CA GLU A 32 -0.54 -21.22 -7.44
C GLU A 32 0.45 -20.04 -7.37
N THR A 33 1.42 -20.01 -8.26
CA THR A 33 2.42 -18.94 -8.35
C THR A 33 1.87 -17.63 -8.94
N GLY A 34 0.95 -17.70 -9.90
CA GLY A 34 0.36 -16.50 -10.54
C GLY A 34 -0.72 -15.85 -9.68
N SER A 35 -1.45 -16.63 -8.90
CA SER A 35 -2.56 -16.12 -8.08
C SER A 35 -2.11 -15.11 -7.03
N ARG A 36 -0.91 -15.25 -6.46
CA ARG A 36 -0.34 -14.30 -5.48
C ARG A 36 -0.16 -12.90 -6.05
N TYR A 37 0.14 -12.78 -7.34
CA TYR A 37 0.50 -11.50 -7.96
C TYR A 37 -0.63 -10.83 -8.72
N VAL A 38 -1.88 -11.30 -8.60
CA VAL A 38 -3.04 -10.76 -9.34
C VAL A 38 -3.15 -9.23 -9.27
N PRO A 39 -3.12 -8.57 -8.10
CA PRO A 39 -3.16 -7.11 -8.06
C PRO A 39 -1.93 -6.44 -8.67
N LEU A 40 -0.73 -6.99 -8.48
CA LEU A 40 0.48 -6.48 -9.09
C LEU A 40 0.41 -6.56 -10.62
N LEU A 41 -0.06 -7.68 -11.16
CA LEU A 41 -0.28 -7.84 -12.60
C LEU A 41 -1.33 -6.86 -13.12
N ALA A 42 -2.43 -6.64 -12.39
CA ALA A 42 -3.45 -5.66 -12.77
C ALA A 42 -2.88 -4.23 -12.85
N ALA A 43 -1.93 -3.87 -11.96
CA ALA A 43 -1.23 -2.60 -12.05
C ALA A 43 -0.40 -2.48 -13.34
N HIS A 44 0.35 -3.53 -13.71
CA HIS A 44 1.12 -3.56 -14.94
C HIS A 44 0.23 -3.49 -16.20
N GLU A 45 -0.86 -4.25 -16.22
CA GLU A 45 -1.81 -4.27 -17.34
C GLU A 45 -2.53 -2.92 -17.52
N ALA A 46 -2.85 -2.22 -16.44
CA ALA A 46 -3.48 -0.90 -16.50
C ALA A 46 -2.62 0.16 -17.20
N VAL A 47 -1.32 -0.08 -17.29
CA VAL A 47 -0.35 0.81 -17.95
C VAL A 47 0.36 0.15 -19.12
N ILE A 48 -0.20 -0.95 -19.67
CA ILE A 48 0.37 -1.61 -20.83
C ILE A 48 0.46 -0.62 -22.01
N GLY A 49 1.59 -0.61 -22.71
CA GLY A 49 1.81 0.36 -23.78
C GLY A 49 2.22 1.77 -23.38
N LYS A 50 2.12 2.16 -22.09
CA LYS A 50 2.66 3.42 -21.61
C LYS A 50 4.18 3.30 -21.43
N PRO A 51 4.97 4.31 -21.83
CA PRO A 51 6.40 4.34 -21.52
C PRO A 51 6.63 4.52 -20.03
N GLY A 52 7.81 4.10 -19.57
CA GLY A 52 8.24 4.31 -18.20
C GLY A 52 8.81 3.07 -17.55
N VAL A 53 9.44 3.30 -16.40
CA VAL A 53 10.08 2.28 -15.58
C VAL A 53 9.16 1.82 -14.47
N CYS A 54 9.48 0.66 -13.92
CA CYS A 54 8.79 0.08 -12.76
C CYS A 54 9.73 0.14 -11.55
N LEU A 55 9.21 0.62 -10.43
CA LEU A 55 9.92 0.68 -9.16
C LEU A 55 9.30 -0.34 -8.19
N GLU A 56 10.12 -1.13 -7.53
CA GLU A 56 9.71 -2.08 -6.49
C GLU A 56 10.45 -1.77 -5.19
N PHE A 57 9.72 -1.60 -4.12
CA PHE A 57 10.23 -1.27 -2.79
C PHE A 57 9.95 -2.42 -1.84
N GLY A 58 11.01 -3.13 -1.42
CA GLY A 58 10.97 -4.45 -0.82
C GLY A 58 11.15 -5.53 -1.90
N VAL A 59 12.33 -6.14 -1.92
CA VAL A 59 12.70 -7.17 -2.92
C VAL A 59 12.94 -8.52 -2.25
N PHE A 60 13.53 -8.50 -1.08
CA PHE A 60 13.91 -9.69 -0.30
C PHE A 60 14.66 -10.71 -1.16
N ARG A 61 14.04 -11.86 -1.46
CA ARG A 61 14.61 -12.91 -2.32
C ARG A 61 14.26 -12.76 -3.81
N GLY A 62 13.63 -11.67 -4.20
CA GLY A 62 13.34 -11.31 -5.57
C GLY A 62 12.17 -12.07 -6.22
N ALA A 63 11.22 -12.61 -5.45
CA ALA A 63 10.16 -13.42 -6.03
C ALA A 63 9.24 -12.62 -6.98
N SER A 64 8.74 -11.47 -6.54
CA SER A 64 7.85 -10.55 -7.28
C SER A 64 8.55 -9.90 -8.47
N ILE A 65 9.74 -9.30 -8.23
CA ILE A 65 10.50 -8.59 -9.27
C ILE A 65 11.01 -9.53 -10.37
N ASN A 66 11.39 -10.76 -10.02
CA ASN A 66 11.76 -11.78 -10.99
C ASN A 66 10.56 -12.22 -11.84
N TYR A 67 9.40 -12.38 -11.22
CA TYR A 67 8.18 -12.78 -11.94
C TYR A 67 7.75 -11.69 -12.91
N THR A 68 7.64 -10.45 -12.46
CA THR A 68 7.22 -9.30 -13.27
C THR A 68 8.27 -8.90 -14.30
N GLY A 69 9.56 -8.89 -13.93
CA GLY A 69 10.67 -8.59 -14.83
C GLY A 69 10.74 -9.55 -16.02
N LYS A 70 10.52 -10.86 -15.79
CA LYS A 70 10.46 -11.86 -16.88
C LYS A 70 9.21 -11.66 -17.74
N LYS A 71 8.03 -11.42 -17.13
CA LYS A 71 6.77 -11.25 -17.84
C LYS A 71 6.77 -9.97 -18.70
N TYR A 72 7.31 -8.88 -18.19
CA TYR A 72 7.37 -7.58 -18.87
C TYR A 72 8.79 -7.22 -19.30
N SER A 73 9.47 -8.13 -19.98
CA SER A 73 10.90 -8.06 -20.32
C SER A 73 11.33 -6.84 -21.15
N LYS A 74 10.39 -6.09 -21.73
CA LYS A 74 10.66 -4.85 -22.47
C LYS A 74 10.67 -3.60 -21.58
N ARG A 75 10.40 -3.72 -20.28
CA ARG A 75 10.42 -2.63 -19.30
C ARG A 75 11.66 -2.73 -18.42
N ASN A 76 12.19 -1.60 -18.01
CA ASN A 76 13.23 -1.55 -16.98
C ASN A 76 12.58 -1.55 -15.59
N PHE A 77 13.15 -2.34 -14.70
CA PHE A 77 12.74 -2.44 -13.29
C PHE A 77 13.89 -2.00 -12.41
N TYR A 78 13.57 -1.26 -11.35
CA TYR A 78 14.50 -0.92 -10.28
C TYR A 78 13.92 -1.43 -8.96
N GLY A 79 14.63 -2.35 -8.32
CA GLY A 79 14.25 -2.93 -7.05
C GLY A 79 15.12 -2.38 -5.92
N PHE A 80 14.47 -1.90 -4.86
CA PHE A 80 15.12 -1.30 -3.70
C PHE A 80 14.90 -2.18 -2.48
N ASP A 81 15.97 -2.47 -1.75
CA ASP A 81 15.92 -3.23 -0.50
C ASP A 81 17.20 -3.02 0.29
N SER A 82 17.14 -3.06 1.60
CA SER A 82 18.30 -3.09 2.45
C SER A 82 19.05 -4.43 2.31
N PHE A 83 18.31 -5.52 2.07
CA PHE A 83 18.74 -6.91 2.18
C PHE A 83 19.27 -7.28 3.57
N GLU A 84 19.04 -6.42 4.55
CA GLU A 84 19.49 -6.55 5.94
C GLU A 84 18.32 -6.53 6.93
N GLY A 85 17.06 -6.57 6.41
CA GLY A 85 15.83 -6.52 7.21
C GLY A 85 15.30 -5.10 7.39
N PHE A 86 14.39 -4.95 8.34
CA PHE A 86 13.71 -3.69 8.63
C PHE A 86 14.60 -2.67 9.37
N PRO A 87 14.33 -1.37 9.25
CA PRO A 87 14.78 -0.39 10.23
C PRO A 87 14.15 -0.66 11.62
N HIS A 88 14.61 0.07 12.63
CA HIS A 88 14.26 -0.19 14.04
C HIS A 88 12.77 -0.11 14.41
N ASP A 89 11.94 0.47 13.54
CA ASP A 89 10.49 0.62 13.70
C ASP A 89 9.68 -0.46 12.96
N GLY A 90 10.29 -1.61 12.68
CA GLY A 90 9.65 -2.72 12.00
C GLY A 90 8.44 -3.29 12.74
N ARG A 91 7.60 -4.02 12.01
CA ARG A 91 6.43 -4.72 12.56
C ARG A 91 6.86 -5.74 13.60
N THR A 92 6.17 -5.75 14.74
CA THR A 92 6.43 -6.67 15.85
C THR A 92 5.67 -8.00 15.74
N ASP A 93 4.69 -8.09 14.85
CA ASP A 93 3.87 -9.30 14.61
C ASP A 93 4.48 -10.27 13.60
N TRP A 94 5.56 -9.89 12.91
CA TRP A 94 6.30 -10.75 12.00
C TRP A 94 7.33 -11.60 12.76
N ASN A 95 7.30 -12.91 12.50
CA ASN A 95 8.30 -13.85 13.01
C ASN A 95 9.50 -14.03 12.05
N GLN A 96 9.53 -13.29 10.93
CA GLN A 96 10.56 -13.36 9.91
C GLN A 96 11.30 -12.03 9.87
N ASP A 97 12.63 -12.08 9.88
CA ASP A 97 13.48 -10.88 9.88
C ASP A 97 13.67 -10.24 8.50
N PHE A 98 13.19 -10.91 7.43
CA PHE A 98 13.35 -10.50 6.02
C PHE A 98 14.79 -10.14 5.60
N SER A 99 15.78 -10.49 6.39
CA SER A 99 17.20 -10.33 6.03
C SER A 99 17.67 -11.47 5.12
N THR A 100 18.46 -11.13 4.12
CA THR A 100 19.22 -12.10 3.31
C THR A 100 20.70 -12.10 3.66
N GLY A 101 21.06 -11.42 4.78
CA GLY A 101 22.46 -11.19 5.15
C GLY A 101 23.20 -10.31 4.15
N GLY A 102 22.50 -9.36 3.55
CA GLY A 102 23.03 -8.44 2.55
C GLY A 102 23.25 -9.03 1.17
N LYS A 103 22.80 -10.26 0.90
CA LYS A 103 22.96 -10.94 -0.40
C LYS A 103 21.82 -10.56 -1.35
N LEU A 104 22.20 -10.11 -2.55
CA LEU A 104 21.26 -9.80 -3.62
C LEU A 104 20.82 -11.08 -4.33
N PRO A 105 19.51 -11.19 -4.68
CA PRO A 105 19.05 -12.28 -5.53
C PRO A 105 19.53 -12.14 -6.98
N GLU A 106 19.55 -13.25 -7.71
CA GLU A 106 19.69 -13.21 -9.16
C GLU A 106 18.43 -12.64 -9.79
N VAL A 107 18.61 -11.75 -10.79
CA VAL A 107 17.51 -11.06 -11.46
C VAL A 107 17.69 -11.04 -12.98
N PRO A 108 16.62 -10.87 -13.78
CA PRO A 108 16.70 -10.70 -15.23
C PRO A 108 17.50 -9.46 -15.62
N ALA A 109 18.02 -9.43 -16.86
CA ALA A 109 18.86 -8.34 -17.38
C ALA A 109 18.17 -6.95 -17.41
N ASN A 110 16.85 -6.91 -17.41
CA ASN A 110 16.04 -5.68 -17.35
C ASN A 110 15.73 -5.23 -15.93
N VAL A 111 16.29 -5.87 -14.91
CA VAL A 111 16.11 -5.52 -13.49
C VAL A 111 17.44 -5.05 -12.92
N THR A 112 17.44 -3.91 -12.25
CA THR A 112 18.56 -3.38 -11.49
C THR A 112 18.20 -3.32 -10.02
N LEU A 113 19.04 -3.90 -9.16
CA LEU A 113 18.86 -3.86 -7.71
C LEU A 113 19.69 -2.73 -7.08
N ILE A 114 19.06 -1.99 -6.17
CA ILE A 114 19.68 -0.92 -5.41
C ILE A 114 19.65 -1.32 -3.93
N LYS A 115 20.84 -1.65 -3.39
CA LYS A 115 21.00 -2.07 -2.00
C LYS A 115 21.12 -0.88 -1.07
N GLY A 116 20.35 -0.84 -0.01
CA GLY A 116 20.38 0.12 1.10
C GLY A 116 18.98 0.51 1.56
N PHE A 117 18.90 1.20 2.68
CA PHE A 117 17.64 1.76 3.16
C PHE A 117 17.13 2.83 2.19
N PHE A 118 15.80 2.99 2.13
CA PHE A 118 15.16 3.92 1.18
C PHE A 118 15.59 5.36 1.43
N SER A 119 15.70 5.78 2.69
CA SER A 119 16.20 7.10 3.07
C SER A 119 17.57 7.43 2.47
N ASP A 120 18.43 6.44 2.30
CA ASP A 120 19.81 6.62 1.84
C ASP A 120 19.92 6.54 0.31
N THR A 121 19.14 5.66 -0.30
CA THR A 121 19.32 5.32 -1.72
C THR A 121 18.43 6.14 -2.65
N LEU A 122 17.18 6.45 -2.24
CA LEU A 122 16.23 7.14 -3.12
C LEU A 122 16.65 8.55 -3.52
N PRO A 123 17.19 9.42 -2.64
CA PRO A 123 17.53 10.77 -3.05
C PRO A 123 18.53 10.82 -4.21
N GLY A 124 19.56 9.97 -4.15
CA GLY A 124 20.60 9.89 -5.20
C GLY A 124 20.05 9.29 -6.49
N PHE A 125 19.29 8.20 -6.39
CA PHE A 125 18.71 7.53 -7.54
C PHE A 125 17.72 8.44 -8.28
N LEU A 126 16.75 9.01 -7.56
CA LEU A 126 15.65 9.80 -8.15
C LEU A 126 16.15 11.12 -8.79
N THR A 127 17.24 11.70 -8.26
CA THR A 127 17.89 12.86 -8.88
C THR A 127 18.42 12.55 -10.27
N ASN A 128 18.85 11.31 -10.50
CA ASN A 128 19.45 10.87 -11.76
C ASN A 128 18.45 10.15 -12.69
N LEU A 129 17.27 9.78 -12.19
CA LEU A 129 16.23 9.14 -13.01
C LEU A 129 15.70 10.11 -14.06
N ARG A 130 15.74 9.71 -15.33
CA ARG A 130 15.27 10.50 -16.48
C ARG A 130 13.97 9.97 -17.07
N GLU A 131 13.66 8.72 -16.80
CA GLU A 131 12.45 8.07 -17.28
C GLU A 131 11.26 8.39 -16.41
N GLU A 132 10.07 8.40 -17.00
CA GLU A 132 8.81 8.43 -16.27
C GLU A 132 8.62 7.14 -15.49
N VAL A 133 7.96 7.22 -14.34
CA VAL A 133 7.54 6.05 -13.57
C VAL A 133 6.13 5.66 -14.01
N CYS A 134 5.91 4.38 -14.30
CA CYS A 134 4.59 3.87 -14.71
C CYS A 134 3.98 2.90 -13.70
N VAL A 135 4.78 2.13 -12.98
CA VAL A 135 4.33 1.23 -11.90
C VAL A 135 5.20 1.44 -10.68
N VAL A 136 4.55 1.49 -9.52
CA VAL A 136 5.19 1.46 -8.19
C VAL A 136 4.63 0.25 -7.45
N ASN A 137 5.49 -0.69 -7.07
CA ASN A 137 5.15 -1.81 -6.19
C ASN A 137 5.66 -1.51 -4.79
N ILE A 138 4.75 -1.45 -3.82
CA ILE A 138 5.03 -1.25 -2.40
C ILE A 138 4.94 -2.60 -1.71
N ASP A 139 6.05 -3.05 -1.17
CA ASP A 139 6.20 -4.29 -0.41
C ASP A 139 7.14 -3.99 0.77
N CYS A 140 6.77 -2.93 1.52
CA CYS A 140 7.61 -2.32 2.55
C CYS A 140 7.26 -2.78 3.96
N ASP A 141 6.10 -3.41 4.14
CA ASP A 141 5.58 -3.98 5.38
C ASP A 141 5.30 -2.97 6.53
N ILE A 142 6.01 -1.84 6.59
CA ILE A 142 5.93 -0.88 7.69
C ILE A 142 5.62 0.54 7.22
N TYR A 143 4.92 1.30 8.08
CA TYR A 143 4.50 2.67 7.78
C TYR A 143 5.67 3.59 7.41
N SER A 144 6.76 3.58 8.19
CA SER A 144 7.88 4.50 7.98
C SER A 144 8.54 4.28 6.61
N SER A 145 8.78 3.03 6.23
CA SER A 145 9.38 2.69 4.95
C SER A 145 8.48 3.10 3.78
N THR A 146 7.18 2.83 3.85
CA THR A 146 6.21 3.27 2.84
C THR A 146 6.13 4.80 2.75
N LYS A 147 6.18 5.48 3.90
CA LYS A 147 6.19 6.94 3.97
C LYS A 147 7.44 7.53 3.33
N ASP A 148 8.63 6.99 3.61
CA ASP A 148 9.90 7.42 3.00
C ASP A 148 9.85 7.31 1.46
N VAL A 149 9.28 6.20 0.95
CA VAL A 149 9.08 6.00 -0.49
C VAL A 149 8.17 7.08 -1.06
N PHE A 150 6.98 7.28 -0.49
CA PHE A 150 6.02 8.27 -1.02
C PHE A 150 6.55 9.69 -0.94
N ASP A 151 7.21 10.07 0.15
CA ASP A 151 7.79 11.41 0.30
C ASP A 151 8.91 11.65 -0.73
N ALA A 152 9.75 10.67 -0.97
CA ALA A 152 10.79 10.76 -1.99
C ALA A 152 10.21 10.88 -3.40
N LEU A 153 9.24 10.03 -3.76
CA LEU A 153 8.58 10.08 -5.07
C LEU A 153 7.81 11.38 -5.28
N GLN A 154 7.12 11.89 -4.25
CA GLN A 154 6.40 13.16 -4.28
C GLN A 154 7.36 14.34 -4.49
N LYS A 155 8.46 14.40 -3.73
CA LYS A 155 9.49 15.43 -3.84
C LYS A 155 10.03 15.54 -5.27
N HIS A 156 10.18 14.41 -5.95
CA HIS A 156 10.64 14.35 -7.35
C HIS A 156 9.50 14.42 -8.38
N LYS A 157 8.25 14.64 -7.95
CA LYS A 157 7.05 14.79 -8.82
C LYS A 157 6.81 13.57 -9.72
N LEU A 158 7.13 12.38 -9.21
CA LEU A 158 6.95 11.12 -9.94
C LEU A 158 5.57 10.49 -9.72
N LEU A 159 4.86 10.88 -8.66
CA LEU A 159 3.47 10.51 -8.44
C LEU A 159 2.57 11.42 -9.27
N LYS A 160 2.02 10.87 -10.36
CA LYS A 160 1.20 11.60 -11.34
C LYS A 160 -0.04 10.79 -11.70
N PRO A 161 -1.13 11.44 -12.20
CA PRO A 161 -2.26 10.72 -12.77
C PRO A 161 -1.79 9.72 -13.84
N GLY A 162 -2.28 8.49 -13.74
CA GLY A 162 -1.91 7.40 -14.64
C GLY A 162 -0.73 6.53 -14.18
N VAL A 163 -0.07 6.82 -13.06
CA VAL A 163 0.85 5.88 -12.38
C VAL A 163 0.01 4.82 -11.67
N ALA A 164 0.33 3.55 -11.90
CA ALA A 164 -0.28 2.44 -11.19
C ALA A 164 0.54 2.09 -9.94
N VAL A 165 -0.14 1.84 -8.83
CA VAL A 165 0.47 1.46 -7.57
C VAL A 165 -0.10 0.11 -7.13
N ALA A 166 0.77 -0.84 -6.86
CA ALA A 166 0.44 -2.11 -6.25
C ALA A 166 1.00 -2.16 -4.82
N PHE A 167 0.30 -2.89 -3.96
CA PHE A 167 0.71 -3.15 -2.60
C PHE A 167 0.66 -4.66 -2.34
N ASP A 168 1.68 -5.21 -1.71
CA ASP A 168 1.59 -6.58 -1.17
C ASP A 168 0.71 -6.60 0.07
N GLU A 169 0.65 -5.50 0.83
CA GLU A 169 -0.09 -5.40 2.09
C GLU A 169 -0.82 -4.07 2.25
N LEU A 170 -1.99 -3.87 1.63
CA LEU A 170 -2.78 -2.65 1.82
C LEU A 170 -3.97 -2.82 2.78
N ILE A 171 -4.58 -4.02 2.79
CA ILE A 171 -5.87 -4.30 3.42
C ILE A 171 -5.88 -5.66 4.12
N ASN A 172 -6.92 -5.95 4.91
CA ASN A 172 -7.19 -7.28 5.47
C ASN A 172 -6.13 -7.85 6.43
N TYR A 173 -5.23 -7.05 6.96
CA TYR A 173 -4.35 -7.46 8.05
C TYR A 173 -4.56 -6.56 9.27
N ARG A 174 -4.04 -6.98 10.40
CA ARG A 174 -4.36 -6.36 11.69
C ARG A 174 -3.95 -4.90 11.76
N GLU A 175 -2.78 -4.59 11.24
CA GLU A 175 -2.11 -3.30 11.34
C GLU A 175 -2.40 -2.35 10.17
N PHE A 176 -3.16 -2.77 9.16
CA PHE A 176 -3.31 -2.01 7.90
C PHE A 176 -3.75 -0.56 8.10
N ILE A 177 -4.58 -0.29 9.14
CA ILE A 177 -5.14 1.04 9.40
C ILE A 177 -4.04 2.06 9.75
N TRP A 178 -3.01 1.63 10.47
CA TRP A 178 -1.91 2.51 10.88
C TRP A 178 -0.59 2.21 10.17
N ASN A 179 -0.65 1.46 9.09
CA ASN A 179 0.49 1.09 8.28
C ASN A 179 0.38 1.66 6.85
N GLU A 180 0.44 0.86 5.81
CA GLU A 180 0.49 1.32 4.42
C GLU A 180 -0.75 2.11 3.98
N ALA A 181 -1.94 1.78 4.51
CA ALA A 181 -3.16 2.54 4.20
C ALA A 181 -3.10 3.98 4.74
N LEU A 182 -2.48 4.20 5.91
CA LEU A 182 -2.27 5.54 6.43
C LEU A 182 -1.26 6.32 5.58
N ALA A 183 -0.12 5.70 5.23
CA ALA A 183 0.88 6.32 4.38
C ALA A 183 0.32 6.69 2.99
N LEU A 184 -0.51 5.82 2.40
CA LEU A 184 -1.23 6.09 1.16
C LEU A 184 -2.17 7.29 1.30
N PHE A 185 -2.98 7.33 2.36
CA PHE A 185 -3.89 8.45 2.60
C PHE A 185 -3.14 9.77 2.73
N GLU A 186 -2.08 9.83 3.52
CA GLU A 186 -1.26 11.03 3.70
C GLU A 186 -0.65 11.52 2.38
N MET A 187 -0.16 10.58 1.55
CA MET A 187 0.37 10.89 0.23
C MET A 187 -0.71 11.51 -0.67
N LEU A 188 -1.91 10.93 -0.70
CA LEU A 188 -3.02 11.44 -1.50
C LEU A 188 -3.49 12.83 -1.04
N GLU A 189 -3.56 13.06 0.28
CA GLU A 189 -3.86 14.37 0.84
C GLU A 189 -2.81 15.44 0.46
N ALA A 190 -1.54 15.08 0.54
CA ALA A 190 -0.44 16.00 0.25
C ALA A 190 -0.30 16.32 -1.25
N THR A 191 -0.68 15.40 -2.13
CA THR A 191 -0.58 15.57 -3.59
C THR A 191 -1.85 16.10 -4.24
N GLY A 192 -3.01 15.99 -3.58
CA GLY A 192 -4.31 16.27 -4.19
C GLY A 192 -4.71 15.26 -5.27
N LEU A 193 -4.06 14.09 -5.30
CA LEU A 193 -4.40 13.02 -6.22
C LEU A 193 -5.59 12.21 -5.71
N GLY A 194 -6.38 11.69 -6.64
CA GLY A 194 -7.39 10.67 -6.39
C GLY A 194 -6.88 9.28 -6.75
N ILE A 195 -7.72 8.29 -6.52
CA ILE A 195 -7.43 6.90 -6.91
C ILE A 195 -8.64 6.24 -7.57
N ARG A 196 -8.35 5.33 -8.49
CA ARG A 196 -9.28 4.32 -8.99
C ARG A 196 -8.73 2.94 -8.65
N CYS A 197 -9.53 2.15 -7.91
CA CYS A 197 -9.17 0.77 -7.58
C CYS A 197 -9.09 -0.07 -8.85
N LEU A 198 -8.06 -0.91 -8.96
CA LEU A 198 -7.82 -1.79 -10.10
C LEU A 198 -8.16 -3.23 -9.77
N SER A 199 -7.60 -3.75 -8.70
CA SER A 199 -7.76 -5.14 -8.29
C SER A 199 -7.49 -5.32 -6.81
N VAL A 200 -8.16 -6.27 -6.21
CA VAL A 200 -7.80 -6.91 -4.93
C VAL A 200 -7.88 -8.41 -5.12
N HIS A 201 -7.14 -9.13 -4.30
CA HIS A 201 -7.21 -10.57 -4.29
C HIS A 201 -8.33 -11.04 -3.36
N GLN A 202 -9.45 -11.51 -3.93
CA GLN A 202 -10.61 -12.06 -3.25
C GLN A 202 -11.41 -11.03 -2.41
N ARG A 203 -11.60 -11.26 -1.11
CA ARG A 203 -12.51 -10.50 -0.25
C ARG A 203 -11.87 -9.28 0.40
N VAL A 204 -12.66 -8.25 0.65
CA VAL A 204 -12.26 -7.06 1.42
C VAL A 204 -13.12 -6.95 2.66
N ARG A 205 -12.48 -6.82 3.81
CA ARG A 205 -13.15 -6.60 5.09
C ARG A 205 -13.52 -5.13 5.26
N GLY A 206 -14.72 -4.88 5.77
CA GLY A 206 -15.17 -3.51 6.06
C GLY A 206 -14.47 -2.92 7.28
N LEU A 207 -14.36 -1.58 7.32
CA LEU A 207 -13.68 -0.88 8.41
C LEU A 207 -14.30 -1.17 9.78
N GLU A 208 -15.64 -1.08 9.89
CA GLU A 208 -16.33 -1.27 11.18
C GLU A 208 -16.21 -2.70 11.70
N GLU A 209 -16.23 -3.68 10.81
CA GLU A 209 -15.95 -5.09 11.14
C GLU A 209 -14.53 -5.25 11.68
N THR A 210 -13.55 -4.67 10.98
CA THR A 210 -12.14 -4.68 11.39
C THR A 210 -11.98 -4.07 12.79
N LEU A 211 -12.51 -2.86 13.02
CA LEU A 211 -12.42 -2.18 14.31
C LEU A 211 -13.09 -2.99 15.43
N SER A 212 -14.22 -3.66 15.14
CA SER A 212 -14.88 -4.52 16.11
C SER A 212 -14.04 -5.73 16.49
N MET A 213 -13.41 -6.40 15.51
CA MET A 213 -12.54 -7.54 15.74
C MET A 213 -11.28 -7.16 16.53
N LEU A 214 -10.68 -6.01 16.21
CA LEU A 214 -9.54 -5.48 16.94
C LEU A 214 -9.90 -5.17 18.40
N TRP A 215 -11.03 -4.52 18.62
CA TRP A 215 -11.51 -4.17 19.95
C TRP A 215 -11.76 -5.39 20.83
N ASN A 216 -12.34 -6.43 20.25
CA ASN A 216 -12.70 -7.66 20.96
C ASN A 216 -11.55 -8.69 21.02
N GLY A 217 -10.38 -8.37 20.42
CA GLY A 217 -9.25 -9.31 20.35
C GLY A 217 -9.53 -10.57 19.51
N THR A 218 -10.48 -10.48 18.57
CA THR A 218 -10.93 -11.61 17.74
C THR A 218 -10.42 -11.55 16.31
N TYR A 219 -9.44 -10.67 16.02
CA TYR A 219 -8.87 -10.58 14.68
C TYR A 219 -8.21 -11.89 14.30
N PRO A 220 -8.57 -12.52 13.17
CA PRO A 220 -8.11 -13.87 12.85
C PRO A 220 -6.62 -13.88 12.47
N SER A 221 -5.96 -15.01 12.74
CA SER A 221 -4.58 -15.22 12.27
C SER A 221 -4.50 -15.21 10.75
N TRP A 222 -3.31 -14.98 10.21
CA TRP A 222 -3.05 -14.96 8.77
C TRP A 222 -3.57 -16.21 8.06
N ALA A 223 -3.28 -17.41 8.60
CA ALA A 223 -3.74 -18.66 8.01
C ALA A 223 -5.28 -18.73 7.89
N LYS A 224 -6.01 -18.34 8.95
CA LYS A 224 -7.47 -18.33 8.95
C LYS A 224 -8.05 -17.28 7.98
N GLN A 225 -7.40 -16.12 7.85
CA GLN A 225 -7.81 -15.11 6.88
C GLN A 225 -7.64 -15.60 5.45
N THR A 226 -6.49 -16.18 5.15
CA THR A 226 -6.17 -16.74 3.84
C THR A 226 -7.13 -17.86 3.44
N GLU A 227 -7.44 -18.77 4.35
CA GLU A 227 -8.43 -19.84 4.17
C GLU A 227 -9.83 -19.28 3.90
N ALA A 228 -10.21 -18.21 4.57
CA ALA A 228 -11.49 -17.53 4.37
C ALA A 228 -11.54 -16.61 3.14
N GLY A 229 -10.45 -16.52 2.35
CA GLY A 229 -10.38 -15.72 1.13
C GLY A 229 -10.12 -14.23 1.37
N TYR A 230 -9.51 -13.85 2.50
CA TYR A 230 -9.03 -12.51 2.75
C TYR A 230 -7.53 -12.45 2.49
N ARG A 231 -7.13 -11.70 1.47
CA ARG A 231 -5.73 -11.45 1.10
C ARG A 231 -5.41 -9.97 1.32
N GLN A 232 -4.13 -9.64 1.41
CA GLN A 232 -3.65 -8.30 1.75
C GLN A 232 -3.40 -7.42 0.53
N GLN A 233 -3.19 -8.05 -0.63
CA GLN A 233 -2.78 -7.39 -1.84
C GLN A 233 -3.89 -6.54 -2.45
N ALA A 234 -3.51 -5.36 -2.92
CA ALA A 234 -4.39 -4.48 -3.67
C ALA A 234 -3.61 -3.68 -4.73
N SER A 235 -4.30 -3.19 -5.75
CA SER A 235 -3.72 -2.24 -6.69
C SER A 235 -4.70 -1.15 -7.08
N LEU A 236 -4.15 -0.02 -7.47
CA LEU A 236 -4.87 1.18 -7.84
C LEU A 236 -4.12 1.94 -8.94
N ILE A 237 -4.77 2.90 -9.56
CA ILE A 237 -4.14 3.88 -10.43
C ILE A 237 -4.43 5.29 -9.90
N LEU A 238 -3.41 6.13 -9.89
CA LEU A 238 -3.54 7.54 -9.49
C LEU A 238 -4.35 8.31 -10.53
N THR A 239 -5.23 9.19 -10.07
CA THR A 239 -6.12 10.00 -10.91
C THR A 239 -6.06 11.48 -10.53
N GLU A 240 -6.57 12.34 -11.39
CA GLU A 240 -6.87 13.73 -11.04
C GLU A 240 -8.10 13.82 -10.12
N GLY A 241 -8.32 15.01 -9.54
CA GLY A 241 -9.56 15.35 -8.84
C GLY A 241 -9.59 15.08 -7.35
N GLY A 242 -8.48 14.56 -6.77
CA GLY A 242 -8.38 14.33 -5.32
C GLY A 242 -9.20 13.13 -4.83
N LEU A 243 -9.25 12.98 -3.51
CA LEU A 243 -10.04 11.94 -2.85
C LEU A 243 -11.53 12.24 -2.88
N ASP A 244 -12.35 11.23 -3.14
CA ASP A 244 -13.81 11.35 -2.98
C ASP A 244 -14.17 11.37 -1.50
N MET A 245 -14.52 12.55 -1.03
CA MET A 245 -14.94 12.80 0.36
C MET A 245 -16.45 13.09 0.48
N SER A 246 -17.24 12.82 -0.55
CA SER A 246 -18.68 13.11 -0.62
C SER A 246 -19.50 12.46 0.51
N ILE A 247 -18.98 11.41 1.12
CA ILE A 247 -19.56 10.78 2.32
C ILE A 247 -19.69 11.78 3.50
N LEU A 248 -18.84 12.82 3.53
CA LEU A 248 -18.86 13.86 4.56
C LEU A 248 -19.93 14.93 4.31
N ASP A 249 -20.44 15.06 3.09
CA ASP A 249 -21.42 16.10 2.71
C ASP A 249 -22.84 15.76 3.17
N GLN A 250 -23.11 14.48 3.44
CA GLN A 250 -24.43 14.03 3.85
C GLN A 250 -24.54 13.93 5.40
N PRO A 251 -25.53 14.57 6.04
CA PRO A 251 -25.61 14.65 7.51
C PRO A 251 -25.61 13.29 8.22
N TYR A 252 -26.31 12.30 7.67
CA TYR A 252 -26.37 10.96 8.26
C TYR A 252 -25.02 10.24 8.16
N SER A 253 -24.43 10.21 6.98
CA SER A 253 -23.12 9.59 6.73
C SER A 253 -22.03 10.27 7.53
N ARG A 254 -22.08 11.60 7.64
CA ARG A 254 -21.14 12.37 8.44
C ARG A 254 -21.17 11.98 9.93
N ARG A 255 -22.36 11.80 10.53
CA ARG A 255 -22.47 11.32 11.93
C ARG A 255 -21.80 9.97 12.11
N ARG A 256 -22.02 9.06 11.17
CA ARG A 256 -21.34 7.74 11.14
C ARG A 256 -19.83 7.89 11.04
N VAL A 257 -19.31 8.73 10.14
CA VAL A 257 -17.86 8.99 10.00
C VAL A 257 -17.28 9.47 11.33
N VAL A 258 -17.91 10.45 12.00
CA VAL A 258 -17.43 10.98 13.28
C VAL A 258 -17.38 9.89 14.36
N GLU A 259 -18.39 9.04 14.43
CA GLU A 259 -18.44 7.95 15.42
C GLU A 259 -17.36 6.89 15.15
N VAL A 260 -17.20 6.48 13.90
CA VAL A 260 -16.17 5.51 13.50
C VAL A 260 -14.77 6.11 13.67
N ALA A 261 -14.58 7.41 13.40
CA ALA A 261 -13.30 8.10 13.59
C ALA A 261 -12.82 8.11 15.04
N LYS A 262 -13.75 8.25 16.00
CA LYS A 262 -13.42 8.13 17.43
C LYS A 262 -12.91 6.74 17.79
N ARG A 263 -13.54 5.70 17.28
CA ARG A 263 -13.13 4.30 17.49
C ARG A 263 -11.79 4.03 16.83
N LEU A 264 -11.58 4.50 15.59
CA LEU A 264 -10.33 4.37 14.86
C LEU A 264 -9.17 5.05 15.62
N SER A 265 -9.36 6.30 16.06
CA SER A 265 -8.35 7.03 16.82
C SER A 265 -7.98 6.32 18.14
N ALA A 266 -8.97 5.77 18.85
CA ALA A 266 -8.72 4.99 20.06
C ALA A 266 -7.91 3.72 19.76
N MET A 267 -8.18 3.04 18.63
CA MET A 267 -7.40 1.87 18.19
C MET A 267 -5.95 2.23 17.88
N VAL A 268 -5.74 3.30 17.10
CA VAL A 268 -4.38 3.75 16.76
C VAL A 268 -3.62 4.17 18.01
N MET A 269 -4.27 4.89 18.93
CA MET A 269 -3.66 5.26 20.22
C MET A 269 -3.23 4.03 21.05
N ALA A 270 -4.03 2.97 21.03
CA ALA A 270 -3.75 1.74 21.77
C ALA A 270 -2.66 0.87 21.17
N HIS A 271 -2.53 0.84 19.84
CA HIS A 271 -1.68 -0.11 19.12
C HIS A 271 -0.48 0.52 18.40
N ALA A 272 -0.56 1.81 18.07
CA ALA A 272 0.50 2.57 17.40
C ALA A 272 0.59 3.99 17.99
N PRO A 273 0.95 4.15 19.28
CA PRO A 273 0.92 5.43 19.99
C PRO A 273 1.79 6.50 19.31
N ASP A 274 2.90 6.12 18.70
CA ASP A 274 3.79 7.02 17.97
C ASP A 274 3.11 7.65 16.73
N LEU A 275 2.12 6.98 16.17
CA LEU A 275 1.33 7.44 15.04
C LEU A 275 0.02 8.13 15.46
N ALA A 276 -0.36 8.06 16.73
CA ALA A 276 -1.61 8.66 17.22
C ALA A 276 -1.67 10.18 16.96
N GLY A 277 -0.51 10.85 16.96
CA GLY A 277 -0.40 12.27 16.62
C GLY A 277 -0.83 12.64 15.21
N ARG A 278 -0.83 11.67 14.27
CA ARG A 278 -1.21 11.87 12.87
C ARG A 278 -2.71 11.74 12.64
N ILE A 279 -3.40 11.03 13.53
CA ILE A 279 -4.84 10.77 13.44
C ILE A 279 -5.54 11.37 14.68
N LYS A 280 -5.36 12.68 14.89
CA LYS A 280 -6.02 13.37 16.01
C LYS A 280 -7.46 13.74 15.67
N ILE A 281 -8.34 13.48 16.62
CA ILE A 281 -9.64 14.15 16.73
C ILE A 281 -9.36 15.46 17.47
N SER A 282 -9.71 16.60 16.89
CA SER A 282 -9.66 17.86 17.63
C SER A 282 -10.56 17.75 18.85
N ALA A 283 -10.03 18.16 19.98
CA ALA A 283 -10.82 18.29 21.20
C ALA A 283 -11.89 19.38 21.05
#